data_bb3b5db9a21fcd8d4894bb5a85efa373
#
_entry.id   bb3b5db9a21fcd8d4894bb5a85efa373
#
_cell.length_a   1.000
_cell.length_b   1.000
_cell.length_c   1.000
_cell.angle_alpha   90.00
_cell.angle_beta   90.00
_cell.angle_gamma   90.00
#
_symmetry.space_group_name_H-M   'P 1'
#
loop_
_entity.id
_entity.type
_entity.pdbx_description
1 polymer ?
#
loop_
_entity_poly.entity_id
_entity_poly.type
_entity_poly.pdbx_seq_one_letter_code
_entity_poly.pdbx_strand_id
1 'polypeptide(L)'
;MKRAFILFIASFLLISWTTDADARRRRRRRKVPKKEQVNKRAAAAISALTGKYKWGVGPMKVVKLLTANLKKDYIRQIRKSRSNPRAQDRLRAELKLKIRKVKQSYFKFTGKSTGWDSSIVDDQFAHNNQESIVVYLEPEQQRFFFFHNGKLYKQFIAFNADHKNYKGLTFPQFLGRLIKAFGAGKPEFKKDLAGQSRLHHVEWIGLKKVHMWAVDKSTIYGNFCVVLFQNDRMEKVVAGRKLTGSSRQRGLDPLIDSVTKPRKETDY
;
A
#
# COMPACT_ATOMS: atom_id res chain seq x y z
N MET A 1 73.13 -8.40 21.99
CA MET A 1 71.98 -7.77 21.28
C MET A 1 71.17 -8.73 20.35
N LYS A 2 71.64 -9.96 20.07
CA LYS A 2 70.90 -10.90 19.18
C LYS A 2 69.80 -11.75 19.87
N ARG A 3 69.81 -11.92 21.17
CA ARG A 3 68.79 -12.75 21.89
C ARG A 3 67.54 -12.01 22.30
N ALA A 4 67.56 -10.68 22.43
CA ALA A 4 66.38 -9.87 22.74
C ALA A 4 65.42 -9.69 21.55
N PHE A 5 65.93 -9.81 20.30
CA PHE A 5 65.11 -9.61 19.08
C PHE A 5 64.24 -10.83 18.75
N ILE A 6 64.67 -12.03 19.15
CA ILE A 6 63.92 -13.28 18.89
C ILE A 6 62.70 -13.40 19.82
N LEU A 7 62.81 -12.90 21.06
CA LEU A 7 61.66 -12.91 22.00
C LEU A 7 60.54 -11.91 21.59
N PHE A 8 60.90 -10.83 20.88
CA PHE A 8 59.91 -9.83 20.44
C PHE A 8 59.09 -10.33 19.26
N ILE A 9 59.67 -11.12 18.34
CA ILE A 9 58.98 -11.72 17.21
C ILE A 9 58.03 -12.84 17.66
N ALA A 10 58.39 -13.63 18.64
CA ALA A 10 57.56 -14.69 19.20
C ALA A 10 56.33 -14.12 19.91
N SER A 11 56.41 -12.96 20.57
CA SER A 11 55.29 -12.27 21.25
C SER A 11 54.31 -11.67 20.24
N PHE A 12 54.78 -11.23 19.06
CA PHE A 12 53.94 -10.64 18.03
C PHE A 12 53.14 -11.69 17.25
N LEU A 13 53.63 -12.91 17.12
CA LEU A 13 52.97 -14.02 16.48
C LEU A 13 51.85 -14.65 17.35
N LEU A 14 51.95 -14.54 18.67
CA LEU A 14 50.90 -15.03 19.58
C LEU A 14 49.71 -14.10 19.70
N ILE A 15 49.87 -12.80 19.43
CA ILE A 15 48.77 -11.81 19.48
C ILE A 15 47.90 -11.90 18.22
N SER A 16 48.44 -12.31 17.06
CA SER A 16 47.71 -12.43 15.81
C SER A 16 46.76 -13.64 15.74
N TRP A 17 46.95 -14.66 16.57
CA TRP A 17 46.11 -15.86 16.58
C TRP A 17 44.87 -15.75 17.48
N THR A 18 44.87 -14.85 18.46
CA THR A 18 43.71 -14.65 19.34
C THR A 18 42.61 -13.78 18.71
N THR A 19 42.94 -12.91 17.75
CA THR A 19 41.96 -12.02 17.10
C THR A 19 41.09 -12.73 16.07
N ASP A 20 41.59 -13.80 15.44
CA ASP A 20 40.86 -14.50 14.38
C ASP A 20 39.80 -15.48 14.92
N ALA A 21 40.05 -16.06 16.12
CA ALA A 21 39.08 -16.92 16.80
C ALA A 21 37.85 -16.14 17.30
N ASP A 22 38.06 -14.91 17.80
CA ASP A 22 36.96 -14.06 18.29
C ASP A 22 36.17 -13.44 17.12
N ALA A 23 36.80 -13.14 15.99
CA ALA A 23 36.12 -12.69 14.78
C ALA A 23 35.20 -13.78 14.18
N ARG A 24 35.66 -15.05 14.23
CA ARG A 24 34.83 -16.21 13.80
C ARG A 24 33.69 -16.52 14.77
N ARG A 25 33.84 -16.32 16.05
CA ARG A 25 32.77 -16.46 17.07
C ARG A 25 31.70 -15.39 16.93
N ARG A 26 32.06 -14.13 16.58
CA ARG A 26 31.10 -13.04 16.32
C ARG A 26 30.29 -13.25 15.05
N ARG A 27 30.82 -13.86 14.00
CA ARG A 27 30.09 -14.17 12.75
C ARG A 27 29.02 -15.24 12.90
N ARG A 28 29.08 -16.11 13.90
CA ARG A 28 28.08 -17.17 14.16
C ARG A 28 26.90 -16.75 15.06
N ARG A 29 26.88 -15.56 15.60
CA ARG A 29 25.63 -15.01 16.14
C ARG A 29 24.71 -14.71 14.94
N ARG A 30 23.95 -15.73 14.50
CA ARG A 30 22.79 -15.54 13.65
C ARG A 30 22.04 -14.33 14.21
N LYS A 31 21.94 -13.23 13.45
CA LYS A 31 21.08 -12.10 13.79
C LYS A 31 19.70 -12.70 13.95
N VAL A 32 19.31 -12.98 15.18
CA VAL A 32 17.93 -13.34 15.49
C VAL A 32 17.11 -12.17 14.93
N PRO A 33 16.19 -12.41 14.00
CA PRO A 33 15.40 -11.33 13.44
C PRO A 33 14.78 -10.59 14.63
N LYS A 34 15.05 -9.29 14.75
CA LYS A 34 14.43 -8.47 15.80
C LYS A 34 12.92 -8.68 15.64
N LYS A 35 12.28 -9.25 16.67
CA LYS A 35 10.82 -9.35 16.71
C LYS A 35 10.30 -7.95 16.38
N GLU A 36 9.51 -7.84 15.34
CA GLU A 36 8.84 -6.60 14.96
C GLU A 36 8.10 -6.06 16.19
N GLN A 37 8.55 -4.91 16.68
CA GLN A 37 7.95 -4.30 17.87
C GLN A 37 6.63 -3.67 17.44
N VAL A 38 5.53 -4.31 17.77
CA VAL A 38 4.17 -3.79 17.54
C VAL A 38 3.93 -2.59 18.47
N ASN A 39 3.76 -1.42 17.88
CA ASN A 39 3.33 -0.24 18.62
C ASN A 39 1.83 -0.38 18.96
N LYS A 40 1.49 -0.46 20.25
CA LYS A 40 0.10 -0.62 20.72
C LYS A 40 -0.82 0.49 20.22
N ARG A 41 -0.33 1.74 20.13
CA ARG A 41 -1.09 2.89 19.62
C ARG A 41 -1.37 2.75 18.12
N ALA A 42 -0.35 2.41 17.33
CA ALA A 42 -0.51 2.12 15.92
C ALA A 42 -1.47 0.96 15.69
N ALA A 43 -1.37 -0.12 16.46
CA ALA A 43 -2.25 -1.28 16.36
C ALA A 43 -3.73 -0.94 16.58
N ALA A 44 -4.05 -0.13 17.59
CA ALA A 44 -5.42 0.33 17.85
C ALA A 44 -5.94 1.23 16.73
N ALA A 45 -5.13 2.18 16.26
CA ALA A 45 -5.51 3.10 15.19
C ALA A 45 -5.65 2.41 13.83
N ILE A 46 -4.75 1.46 13.49
CA ILE A 46 -4.86 0.61 12.28
C ILE A 46 -6.15 -0.22 12.33
N SER A 47 -6.47 -0.80 13.50
CA SER A 47 -7.70 -1.56 13.69
C SER A 47 -8.95 -0.67 13.49
N ALA A 48 -8.93 0.56 14.00
CA ALA A 48 -10.00 1.53 13.80
C ALA A 48 -10.15 1.93 12.32
N LEU A 49 -9.03 2.14 11.61
CA LEU A 49 -9.03 2.49 10.18
C LEU A 49 -9.50 1.32 9.30
N THR A 50 -9.12 0.10 9.63
CA THR A 50 -9.62 -1.13 8.97
C THR A 50 -11.13 -1.29 9.21
N GLY A 51 -11.60 -0.91 10.38
CA GLY A 51 -13.00 -0.88 10.75
C GLY A 51 -13.68 -2.24 10.68
N LYS A 52 -14.87 -2.28 10.04
CA LYS A 52 -15.70 -3.49 9.91
C LYS A 52 -15.21 -4.47 8.84
N TYR A 53 -14.23 -4.08 8.04
CA TYR A 53 -13.72 -4.87 6.91
C TYR A 53 -12.63 -5.83 7.37
N LYS A 54 -13.06 -6.96 7.96
CA LYS A 54 -12.14 -7.98 8.48
C LYS A 54 -11.33 -8.64 7.34
N TRP A 55 -10.07 -8.94 7.59
CA TRP A 55 -9.23 -9.67 6.67
C TRP A 55 -9.81 -11.05 6.34
N GLY A 56 -9.72 -11.45 5.06
CA GLY A 56 -10.22 -12.73 4.57
C GLY A 56 -11.72 -12.79 4.26
N VAL A 57 -12.49 -11.72 4.47
CA VAL A 57 -13.89 -11.68 4.02
C VAL A 57 -13.99 -11.59 2.51
N GLY A 58 -15.08 -12.11 1.95
CA GLY A 58 -15.34 -12.08 0.51
C GLY A 58 -15.85 -10.73 0.01
N PRO A 59 -15.77 -10.48 -1.32
CA PRO A 59 -16.16 -9.20 -1.93
C PRO A 59 -17.63 -8.86 -1.70
N MET A 60 -18.53 -9.81 -1.81
CA MET A 60 -19.96 -9.58 -1.55
C MET A 60 -20.26 -9.15 -0.11
N LYS A 61 -19.47 -9.64 0.86
CA LYS A 61 -19.57 -9.20 2.26
C LYS A 61 -19.15 -7.75 2.40
N VAL A 62 -18.09 -7.32 1.72
CA VAL A 62 -17.64 -5.92 1.69
C VAL A 62 -18.70 -5.03 1.05
N VAL A 63 -19.24 -5.40 -0.11
CA VAL A 63 -20.35 -4.68 -0.77
C VAL A 63 -21.57 -4.55 0.17
N LYS A 64 -21.94 -5.62 0.88
CA LYS A 64 -23.04 -5.59 1.86
C LYS A 64 -22.76 -4.62 3.00
N LEU A 65 -21.54 -4.59 3.53
CA LEU A 65 -21.14 -3.66 4.59
C LEU A 65 -21.15 -2.20 4.11
N LEU A 66 -20.62 -1.92 2.92
CA LEU A 66 -20.63 -0.59 2.31
C LEU A 66 -22.06 -0.08 2.11
N THR A 67 -22.92 -0.91 1.53
CA THR A 67 -24.33 -0.54 1.30
C THR A 67 -25.11 -0.33 2.60
N ALA A 68 -24.82 -1.11 3.64
CA ALA A 68 -25.42 -0.93 4.97
C ALA A 68 -24.99 0.40 5.62
N ASN A 69 -23.71 0.77 5.51
CA ASN A 69 -23.21 2.05 6.00
C ASN A 69 -23.86 3.22 5.26
N LEU A 70 -23.91 3.17 3.92
CA LEU A 70 -24.61 4.18 3.10
C LEU A 70 -26.07 4.35 3.53
N LYS A 71 -26.82 3.26 3.67
CA LYS A 71 -28.20 3.30 4.12
C LYS A 71 -28.33 4.00 5.48
N LYS A 72 -27.46 3.65 6.44
CA LYS A 72 -27.47 4.25 7.78
C LYS A 72 -27.27 5.77 7.73
N ASP A 73 -26.29 6.23 6.93
CA ASP A 73 -25.95 7.65 6.86
C ASP A 73 -27.04 8.46 6.13
N TYR A 74 -27.60 7.93 5.04
CA TYR A 74 -28.70 8.59 4.33
C TYR A 74 -30.01 8.60 5.11
N ILE A 75 -30.36 7.52 5.81
CA ILE A 75 -31.53 7.50 6.70
C ILE A 75 -31.43 8.62 7.75
N ARG A 76 -30.23 8.85 8.30
CA ARG A 76 -29.99 9.94 9.25
C ARG A 76 -30.22 11.31 8.61
N GLN A 77 -29.76 11.53 7.36
CA GLN A 77 -29.97 12.77 6.63
C GLN A 77 -31.45 12.97 6.25
N ILE A 78 -32.13 11.92 5.76
CA ILE A 78 -33.56 11.95 5.43
C ILE A 78 -34.38 12.33 6.67
N ARG A 79 -34.06 11.77 7.84
CA ARG A 79 -34.74 12.12 9.10
C ARG A 79 -34.54 13.59 9.49
N LYS A 80 -33.34 14.17 9.21
CA LYS A 80 -33.08 15.59 9.44
C LYS A 80 -33.89 16.50 8.52
N SER A 81 -34.25 16.03 7.33
CA SER A 81 -35.00 16.78 6.31
C SER A 81 -36.51 16.54 6.39
N ARG A 82 -37.06 16.25 7.58
CA ARG A 82 -38.51 15.90 7.77
C ARG A 82 -39.47 16.94 7.24
N SER A 83 -39.16 18.21 7.34
CA SER A 83 -39.99 19.32 6.87
C SER A 83 -39.93 19.59 5.37
N ASN A 84 -39.03 18.88 4.62
CA ASN A 84 -38.86 19.12 3.21
C ASN A 84 -38.96 17.81 2.39
N PRO A 85 -40.17 17.47 1.89
CA PRO A 85 -40.40 16.25 1.10
C PRO A 85 -39.51 16.16 -0.15
N ARG A 86 -39.34 17.28 -0.88
CA ARG A 86 -38.47 17.30 -2.08
C ARG A 86 -37.02 16.93 -1.76
N ALA A 87 -36.49 17.44 -0.61
CA ALA A 87 -35.15 17.08 -0.16
C ALA A 87 -35.05 15.59 0.21
N GLN A 88 -36.08 15.02 0.83
CA GLN A 88 -36.13 13.60 1.14
C GLN A 88 -36.09 12.73 -0.12
N ASP A 89 -36.89 13.08 -1.14
CA ASP A 89 -36.94 12.30 -2.39
C ASP A 89 -35.62 12.38 -3.16
N ARG A 90 -34.98 13.55 -3.18
CA ARG A 90 -33.61 13.70 -3.73
C ARG A 90 -32.62 12.81 -3.01
N LEU A 91 -32.63 12.78 -1.68
CA LEU A 91 -31.72 11.93 -0.87
C LEU A 91 -31.99 10.44 -1.10
N ARG A 92 -33.26 10.02 -1.26
CA ARG A 92 -33.61 8.62 -1.60
C ARG A 92 -33.11 8.22 -2.98
N ALA A 93 -33.26 9.10 -3.98
CA ALA A 93 -32.77 8.87 -5.33
C ALA A 93 -31.21 8.76 -5.35
N GLU A 94 -30.54 9.67 -4.66
CA GLU A 94 -29.08 9.65 -4.52
C GLU A 94 -28.57 8.38 -3.82
N LEU A 95 -29.21 7.95 -2.74
CA LEU A 95 -28.91 6.70 -2.05
C LEU A 95 -29.03 5.50 -3.00
N LYS A 96 -30.14 5.45 -3.78
CA LYS A 96 -30.36 4.37 -4.76
C LYS A 96 -29.23 4.31 -5.79
N LEU A 97 -28.82 5.48 -6.31
CA LEU A 97 -27.73 5.59 -7.27
C LEU A 97 -26.39 5.14 -6.66
N LYS A 98 -26.05 5.63 -5.45
CA LYS A 98 -24.80 5.24 -4.77
C LYS A 98 -24.75 3.75 -4.47
N ILE A 99 -25.85 3.14 -4.02
CA ILE A 99 -25.94 1.69 -3.80
C ILE A 99 -25.70 0.93 -5.13
N ARG A 100 -26.26 1.39 -6.22
CA ARG A 100 -26.05 0.78 -7.56
C ARG A 100 -24.56 0.85 -7.94
N LYS A 101 -23.92 2.02 -7.81
CA LYS A 101 -22.49 2.21 -8.10
C LYS A 101 -21.63 1.27 -7.27
N VAL A 102 -21.89 1.12 -5.95
CA VAL A 102 -21.15 0.19 -5.10
C VAL A 102 -21.31 -1.25 -5.54
N LYS A 103 -22.53 -1.69 -5.90
CA LYS A 103 -22.78 -3.05 -6.38
C LYS A 103 -22.06 -3.33 -7.71
N GLN A 104 -21.97 -2.34 -8.58
CA GLN A 104 -21.31 -2.43 -9.88
C GLN A 104 -19.79 -2.25 -9.80
N SER A 105 -19.24 -1.86 -8.65
CA SER A 105 -17.81 -1.60 -8.49
C SER A 105 -16.95 -2.85 -8.24
N TYR A 106 -17.54 -4.03 -8.24
CA TYR A 106 -16.81 -5.29 -8.16
C TYR A 106 -16.29 -5.69 -9.54
N PHE A 107 -14.97 -5.81 -9.66
CA PHE A 107 -14.28 -6.23 -10.87
C PHE A 107 -13.35 -7.41 -10.57
N LYS A 108 -13.40 -8.43 -11.43
CA LYS A 108 -12.44 -9.54 -11.40
C LYS A 108 -11.43 -9.33 -12.52
N PHE A 109 -10.14 -9.39 -12.20
CA PHE A 109 -9.07 -9.27 -13.18
C PHE A 109 -8.94 -10.57 -13.98
N THR A 110 -9.39 -10.54 -15.23
CA THR A 110 -9.43 -11.72 -16.13
C THR A 110 -8.45 -11.62 -17.28
N GLY A 111 -7.50 -10.67 -17.24
CA GLY A 111 -6.57 -10.39 -18.34
C GLY A 111 -7.14 -9.44 -19.41
N LYS A 112 -8.42 -9.04 -19.31
CA LYS A 112 -8.99 -7.97 -20.13
C LYS A 112 -8.80 -6.63 -19.44
N SER A 113 -8.61 -5.55 -20.21
CA SER A 113 -8.54 -4.20 -19.67
C SER A 113 -9.83 -3.84 -18.92
N THR A 114 -9.68 -3.36 -17.69
CA THR A 114 -10.81 -3.01 -16.80
C THR A 114 -10.91 -1.52 -16.53
N GLY A 115 -10.02 -0.70 -17.09
CA GLY A 115 -9.85 0.71 -16.74
C GLY A 115 -9.17 0.95 -15.38
N TRP A 116 -8.96 -0.11 -14.59
CA TRP A 116 -8.23 -0.08 -13.31
C TRP A 116 -6.84 -0.71 -13.44
N ASP A 117 -6.41 -0.99 -14.66
CA ASP A 117 -5.15 -1.66 -14.97
C ASP A 117 -3.93 -0.74 -14.80
N SER A 118 -4.15 0.58 -14.93
CA SER A 118 -3.14 1.60 -14.58
C SER A 118 -3.22 1.90 -13.10
N SER A 119 -2.30 1.41 -12.41
CA SER A 119 -2.29 1.28 -10.98
C SER A 119 -1.91 2.59 -10.27
N ILE A 120 -2.85 3.21 -9.57
CA ILE A 120 -2.53 4.13 -8.46
C ILE A 120 -1.59 3.42 -7.45
N VAL A 121 -1.56 2.09 -7.46
CA VAL A 121 -0.93 1.21 -6.48
C VAL A 121 0.17 0.37 -7.14
N ASP A 122 1.14 0.98 -7.79
CA ASP A 122 2.36 0.39 -8.37
C ASP A 122 2.30 -1.15 -8.60
N ASP A 123 2.24 -1.59 -9.86
CA ASP A 123 2.39 -2.97 -10.37
C ASP A 123 1.67 -4.11 -9.63
N GLN A 124 0.67 -3.79 -8.82
CA GLN A 124 0.03 -4.76 -7.96
C GLN A 124 -1.22 -5.41 -8.56
N PHE A 125 -1.57 -5.04 -9.78
CA PHE A 125 -2.61 -5.70 -10.55
C PHE A 125 -1.97 -6.68 -11.51
N ALA A 126 -1.99 -7.94 -11.14
CA ALA A 126 -1.58 -8.97 -12.07
C ALA A 126 -2.81 -9.50 -12.79
N HIS A 127 -2.78 -9.47 -14.10
CA HIS A 127 -3.80 -10.08 -14.92
C HIS A 127 -3.89 -11.57 -14.64
N ASN A 128 -5.11 -12.09 -14.48
CA ASN A 128 -5.40 -13.53 -14.37
C ASN A 128 -4.86 -14.26 -13.12
N ASN A 129 -4.48 -13.55 -12.06
CA ASN A 129 -3.99 -14.16 -10.81
C ASN A 129 -5.07 -14.33 -9.75
N GLN A 130 -6.33 -14.54 -10.15
CA GLN A 130 -7.48 -14.71 -9.26
C GLN A 130 -7.70 -13.50 -8.32
N GLU A 131 -7.19 -12.35 -8.73
CA GLU A 131 -7.38 -11.10 -8.04
C GLU A 131 -8.67 -10.40 -8.47
N SER A 132 -9.27 -9.66 -7.56
CA SER A 132 -10.45 -8.83 -7.82
C SER A 132 -10.44 -7.61 -6.92
N ILE A 133 -11.27 -6.62 -7.26
CA ILE A 133 -11.36 -5.34 -6.56
C ILE A 133 -12.81 -4.96 -6.33
N VAL A 134 -13.09 -4.28 -5.22
CA VAL A 134 -14.30 -3.48 -4.98
C VAL A 134 -13.86 -2.04 -4.75
N VAL A 135 -14.48 -1.10 -5.44
CA VAL A 135 -14.16 0.32 -5.37
C VAL A 135 -15.28 1.09 -4.70
N TYR A 136 -14.93 1.97 -3.77
CA TYR A 136 -15.86 2.86 -3.11
C TYR A 136 -15.35 4.29 -3.21
N LEU A 137 -16.08 5.12 -3.98
CA LEU A 137 -15.69 6.49 -4.27
C LEU A 137 -16.53 7.47 -3.44
N GLU A 138 -15.86 8.31 -2.67
CA GLU A 138 -16.41 9.47 -1.95
C GLU A 138 -15.61 10.73 -2.34
N PRO A 139 -16.19 11.92 -2.22
CA PRO A 139 -15.48 13.16 -2.55
C PRO A 139 -14.20 13.37 -1.74
N GLU A 140 -14.21 12.98 -0.46
CA GLU A 140 -13.08 13.13 0.46
C GLU A 140 -12.02 12.05 0.28
N GLN A 141 -12.46 10.83 0.00
CA GLN A 141 -11.58 9.67 -0.08
C GLN A 141 -12.12 8.61 -1.04
N GLN A 142 -11.22 7.87 -1.62
CA GLN A 142 -11.51 6.70 -2.43
C GLN A 142 -10.96 5.48 -1.70
N ARG A 143 -11.76 4.41 -1.60
CA ARG A 143 -11.33 3.15 -0.98
C ARG A 143 -11.38 2.03 -1.98
N PHE A 144 -10.29 1.27 -2.03
CA PHE A 144 -10.12 0.11 -2.89
C PHE A 144 -9.88 -1.11 -2.01
N PHE A 145 -10.68 -2.14 -2.21
CA PHE A 145 -10.58 -3.40 -1.47
C PHE A 145 -10.10 -4.48 -2.43
N PHE A 146 -8.95 -5.05 -2.17
CA PHE A 146 -8.32 -6.05 -3.03
C PHE A 146 -8.50 -7.44 -2.46
N PHE A 147 -8.91 -8.36 -3.31
CA PHE A 147 -9.17 -9.74 -2.96
C PHE A 147 -8.28 -10.65 -3.81
N HIS A 148 -7.78 -11.70 -3.19
CA HIS A 148 -7.12 -12.81 -3.86
C HIS A 148 -7.85 -14.10 -3.49
N ASN A 149 -8.22 -14.91 -4.47
CA ASN A 149 -9.08 -16.09 -4.25
C ASN A 149 -10.36 -15.76 -3.45
N GLY A 150 -10.96 -14.60 -3.74
CA GLY A 150 -12.18 -14.13 -3.07
C GLY A 150 -11.97 -13.72 -1.60
N LYS A 151 -10.74 -13.53 -1.12
CA LYS A 151 -10.43 -13.16 0.27
C LYS A 151 -9.73 -11.81 0.34
N LEU A 152 -10.26 -10.88 1.13
CA LEU A 152 -9.68 -9.55 1.34
C LEU A 152 -8.27 -9.68 1.92
N TYR A 153 -7.27 -9.10 1.24
CA TYR A 153 -5.88 -9.10 1.68
C TYR A 153 -5.27 -7.70 1.78
N LYS A 154 -5.79 -6.71 1.03
CA LYS A 154 -5.29 -5.35 1.00
C LYS A 154 -6.42 -4.34 0.88
N GLN A 155 -6.28 -3.20 1.55
CA GLN A 155 -7.12 -2.02 1.41
C GLN A 155 -6.22 -0.85 1.02
N PHE A 156 -6.67 -0.05 0.08
CA PHE A 156 -6.00 1.16 -0.31
C PHE A 156 -6.96 2.33 -0.14
N ILE A 157 -6.50 3.39 0.51
CA ILE A 157 -7.30 4.59 0.77
C ILE A 157 -6.54 5.77 0.16
N ALA A 158 -7.14 6.41 -0.83
CA ALA A 158 -6.64 7.63 -1.43
C ALA A 158 -7.45 8.82 -0.87
N PHE A 159 -6.78 9.73 -0.20
CA PHE A 159 -7.35 10.97 0.34
C PHE A 159 -7.16 12.07 -0.70
N ASN A 160 -8.27 12.64 -1.17
CA ASN A 160 -8.25 13.70 -2.17
C ASN A 160 -7.59 14.97 -1.60
N ALA A 161 -6.43 15.34 -2.13
CA ALA A 161 -5.67 16.50 -1.66
C ALA A 161 -6.42 17.83 -1.90
N ASP A 162 -7.33 17.88 -2.89
CA ASP A 162 -8.14 19.07 -3.19
C ASP A 162 -9.39 19.17 -2.31
N HIS A 163 -9.72 18.12 -1.54
CA HIS A 163 -10.85 18.16 -0.63
C HIS A 163 -10.57 19.14 0.53
N LYS A 164 -11.58 19.88 0.98
CA LYS A 164 -11.49 20.92 2.04
C LYS A 164 -10.69 20.51 3.28
N ASN A 165 -10.70 19.22 3.64
CA ASN A 165 -10.00 18.69 4.80
C ASN A 165 -8.49 18.53 4.58
N TYR A 166 -8.04 18.50 3.33
CA TYR A 166 -6.65 18.25 2.93
C TYR A 166 -6.06 19.33 2.05
N LYS A 167 -6.90 20.25 1.52
CA LYS A 167 -6.50 21.34 0.63
C LYS A 167 -5.40 22.19 1.26
N GLY A 168 -4.34 22.41 0.51
CA GLY A 168 -3.17 23.17 0.95
C GLY A 168 -2.21 22.43 1.88
N LEU A 169 -2.49 21.16 2.22
CA LEU A 169 -1.52 20.35 2.95
C LEU A 169 -0.44 19.84 2.00
N THR A 170 0.79 19.83 2.51
CA THR A 170 1.88 19.06 1.93
C THR A 170 1.84 17.62 2.47
N PHE A 171 2.49 16.68 1.78
CA PHE A 171 2.60 15.30 2.29
C PHE A 171 3.24 15.21 3.68
N PRO A 172 4.30 15.94 4.02
CA PRO A 172 4.84 15.97 5.39
C PRO A 172 3.81 16.43 6.44
N GLN A 173 2.95 17.39 6.12
CA GLN A 173 1.89 17.85 7.04
C GLN A 173 0.80 16.78 7.20
N PHE A 174 0.40 16.12 6.12
CA PHE A 174 -0.50 14.96 6.16
C PHE A 174 0.11 13.83 7.00
N LEU A 175 1.39 13.52 6.78
CA LEU A 175 2.14 12.53 7.57
C LEU A 175 2.19 12.91 9.05
N GLY A 176 2.37 14.19 9.39
CA GLY A 176 2.31 14.68 10.76
C GLY A 176 0.98 14.37 11.46
N ARG A 177 -0.16 14.46 10.76
CA ARG A 177 -1.47 14.03 11.28
C ARG A 177 -1.52 12.53 11.53
N LEU A 178 -0.95 11.72 10.64
CA LEU A 178 -0.85 10.26 10.84
C LEU A 178 0.04 9.92 12.02
N ILE A 179 1.21 10.56 12.17
CA ILE A 179 2.12 10.37 13.30
C ILE A 179 1.42 10.74 14.62
N LYS A 180 0.64 11.82 14.64
CA LYS A 180 -0.16 12.20 15.80
C LYS A 180 -1.19 11.14 16.17
N ALA A 181 -1.77 10.42 15.21
CA ALA A 181 -2.78 9.39 15.44
C ALA A 181 -2.16 8.02 15.75
N PHE A 182 -1.14 7.62 15.00
CA PHE A 182 -0.57 6.26 15.01
C PHE A 182 0.75 6.15 15.80
N GLY A 183 1.36 7.28 16.20
CA GLY A 183 2.71 7.33 16.74
C GLY A 183 3.76 7.37 15.64
N ALA A 184 5.04 7.33 16.01
CA ALA A 184 6.13 7.34 15.04
C ALA A 184 6.09 6.11 14.14
N GLY A 185 6.18 6.33 12.83
CA GLY A 185 6.33 5.29 11.82
C GLY A 185 7.79 5.13 11.40
N LYS A 186 8.10 4.04 10.73
CA LYS A 186 9.42 3.75 10.18
C LYS A 186 9.48 4.28 8.74
N PRO A 187 10.32 5.28 8.41
CA PRO A 187 10.49 5.73 7.05
C PRO A 187 11.32 4.71 6.24
N GLU A 188 10.89 4.43 5.03
CA GLU A 188 11.60 3.61 4.04
C GLU A 188 11.93 4.45 2.81
N PHE A 189 13.21 4.41 2.41
CA PHE A 189 13.71 5.17 1.28
C PHE A 189 14.06 4.25 0.12
N LYS A 190 13.82 4.70 -1.09
CA LYS A 190 14.27 4.04 -2.32
C LYS A 190 15.07 5.02 -3.18
N LYS A 191 16.04 4.50 -3.89
CA LYS A 191 16.76 5.27 -4.91
C LYS A 191 15.86 5.42 -6.15
N ASP A 192 15.75 6.65 -6.66
CA ASP A 192 15.11 6.92 -7.93
C ASP A 192 16.07 6.59 -9.12
N LEU A 193 15.60 6.81 -10.35
CA LEU A 193 16.39 6.56 -11.55
C LEU A 193 17.66 7.41 -11.63
N ALA A 194 17.70 8.54 -10.93
CA ALA A 194 18.89 9.39 -10.83
C ALA A 194 19.81 9.00 -9.66
N GLY A 195 19.51 7.90 -8.96
CA GLY A 195 20.28 7.41 -7.81
C GLY A 195 20.04 8.19 -6.51
N GLN A 196 19.13 9.18 -6.50
CA GLN A 196 18.78 9.96 -5.30
C GLN A 196 17.87 9.16 -4.38
N SER A 197 18.16 9.24 -3.07
CA SER A 197 17.33 8.58 -2.04
C SER A 197 16.08 9.41 -1.80
N ARG A 198 14.89 8.86 -2.13
CA ARG A 198 13.58 9.48 -1.89
C ARG A 198 12.76 8.66 -0.92
N LEU A 199 11.97 9.35 -0.11
CA LEU A 199 11.00 8.69 0.78
C LEU A 199 10.00 7.91 -0.07
N HIS A 200 10.01 6.59 0.07
CA HIS A 200 9.09 5.70 -0.63
C HIS A 200 7.77 5.57 0.14
N HIS A 201 7.86 5.29 1.45
CA HIS A 201 6.69 5.23 2.33
C HIS A 201 7.11 5.36 3.79
N VAL A 202 6.14 5.62 4.65
CA VAL A 202 6.30 5.47 6.10
C VAL A 202 5.44 4.32 6.57
N GLU A 203 6.01 3.40 7.33
CA GLU A 203 5.40 2.15 7.74
C GLU A 203 5.01 2.14 9.22
N TRP A 204 3.86 1.58 9.53
CA TRP A 204 3.41 1.19 10.86
C TRP A 204 2.99 -0.27 10.87
N ILE A 205 3.29 -0.96 11.97
CA ILE A 205 2.97 -2.38 12.14
C ILE A 205 1.93 -2.52 13.25
N GLY A 206 0.80 -3.11 12.90
CA GLY A 206 -0.31 -3.40 13.79
C GLY A 206 -0.33 -4.84 14.28
N LEU A 207 -1.41 -5.20 14.97
CA LEU A 207 -1.63 -6.59 15.43
C LEU A 207 -1.82 -7.53 14.23
N LYS A 208 -1.48 -8.82 14.45
CA LYS A 208 -1.64 -9.90 13.45
C LYS A 208 -0.91 -9.62 12.13
N LYS A 209 0.26 -9.00 12.20
CA LYS A 209 1.08 -8.64 11.03
C LYS A 209 0.32 -7.81 9.98
N VAL A 210 -0.52 -6.89 10.45
CA VAL A 210 -1.14 -5.89 9.58
C VAL A 210 -0.19 -4.72 9.45
N HIS A 211 0.20 -4.42 8.22
CA HIS A 211 1.06 -3.30 7.88
C HIS A 211 0.21 -2.15 7.35
N MET A 212 0.61 -0.94 7.65
CA MET A 212 0.07 0.29 7.09
C MET A 212 1.22 1.11 6.51
N TRP A 213 1.10 1.49 5.27
CA TRP A 213 2.03 2.40 4.59
C TRP A 213 1.33 3.72 4.28
N ALA A 214 2.00 4.84 4.53
CA ALA A 214 1.63 6.14 3.98
C ALA A 214 2.53 6.44 2.79
N VAL A 215 1.93 6.76 1.64
CA VAL A 215 2.62 6.98 0.36
C VAL A 215 2.14 8.30 -0.24
N ASP A 216 3.07 9.09 -0.76
CA ASP A 216 2.75 10.29 -1.52
C ASP A 216 2.45 9.96 -2.98
N LYS A 217 1.25 10.26 -3.42
CA LYS A 217 0.82 10.17 -4.82
C LYS A 217 0.17 11.50 -5.28
N SER A 218 0.42 12.58 -4.54
CA SER A 218 -0.20 13.89 -4.80
C SER A 218 0.21 14.47 -6.14
N THR A 219 1.46 14.29 -6.56
CA THR A 219 1.98 14.83 -7.82
C THR A 219 1.38 14.19 -9.07
N ILE A 220 1.02 12.89 -8.99
CA ILE A 220 0.52 12.14 -10.17
C ILE A 220 -1.00 12.03 -10.13
N TYR A 221 -1.58 11.78 -8.96
CA TYR A 221 -3.00 11.45 -8.81
C TYR A 221 -3.78 12.44 -7.95
N GLY A 222 -3.14 13.51 -7.45
CA GLY A 222 -3.79 14.47 -6.54
C GLY A 222 -4.21 13.85 -5.21
N ASN A 223 -3.55 12.78 -4.74
CA ASN A 223 -3.98 12.05 -3.55
C ASN A 223 -2.83 11.74 -2.60
N PHE A 224 -3.09 11.86 -1.28
CA PHE A 224 -2.28 11.23 -0.24
C PHE A 224 -2.83 9.83 0.00
N CYS A 225 -1.97 8.84 0.11
CA CYS A 225 -2.41 7.46 0.10
C CYS A 225 -2.01 6.71 1.36
N VAL A 226 -2.91 5.84 1.83
CA VAL A 226 -2.66 4.88 2.90
C VAL A 226 -2.99 3.49 2.39
N VAL A 227 -2.01 2.58 2.50
CA VAL A 227 -2.15 1.18 2.11
C VAL A 227 -2.14 0.32 3.35
N LEU A 228 -3.15 -0.51 3.52
CA LEU A 228 -3.28 -1.46 4.62
C LEU A 228 -3.26 -2.87 4.04
N PHE A 229 -2.47 -3.77 4.59
CA PHE A 229 -2.44 -5.17 4.14
C PHE A 229 -2.04 -6.12 5.27
N GLN A 230 -2.47 -7.38 5.14
CA GLN A 230 -2.02 -8.45 6.01
C GLN A 230 -0.80 -9.11 5.37
N ASN A 231 0.38 -8.97 6.00
CA ASN A 231 1.66 -9.36 5.41
C ASN A 231 1.70 -10.82 4.93
N ASP A 232 1.30 -11.76 5.76
CA ASP A 232 1.30 -13.20 5.41
C ASP A 232 0.44 -13.52 4.17
N ARG A 233 -0.61 -12.73 3.91
CA ARG A 233 -1.45 -12.87 2.71
C ARG A 233 -0.83 -12.17 1.51
N MET A 234 -0.28 -10.99 1.74
CA MET A 234 0.39 -10.21 0.69
C MET A 234 1.57 -10.98 0.10
N GLU A 235 2.42 -11.58 0.94
CA GLU A 235 3.53 -12.42 0.50
C GLU A 235 3.06 -13.59 -0.38
N LYS A 236 1.99 -14.28 0.01
CA LYS A 236 1.40 -15.37 -0.78
C LYS A 236 0.87 -14.89 -2.13
N VAL A 237 0.26 -13.71 -2.18
CA VAL A 237 -0.25 -13.12 -3.42
C VAL A 237 0.90 -12.78 -4.34
N VAL A 238 1.94 -12.11 -3.83
CA VAL A 238 3.13 -11.73 -4.61
C VAL A 238 3.87 -12.96 -5.13
N ALA A 239 4.09 -13.96 -4.27
CA ALA A 239 4.74 -15.23 -4.66
C ALA A 239 3.95 -16.03 -5.70
N GLY A 240 2.62 -15.96 -5.65
CA GLY A 240 1.72 -16.64 -6.60
C GLY A 240 1.53 -15.93 -7.93
N ARG A 241 2.00 -14.67 -8.06
CA ARG A 241 1.87 -13.91 -9.31
C ARG A 241 2.78 -14.50 -10.38
N LYS A 242 2.16 -15.01 -11.44
CA LYS A 242 2.89 -15.36 -12.65
C LYS A 242 3.27 -14.05 -13.36
N LEU A 243 4.55 -13.75 -13.43
CA LEU A 243 5.07 -12.68 -14.28
C LEU A 243 4.88 -13.13 -15.72
N THR A 244 3.78 -12.74 -16.34
CA THR A 244 3.63 -12.90 -17.79
C THR A 244 4.65 -12.00 -18.45
N GLY A 245 5.39 -12.52 -19.46
CA GLY A 245 6.53 -11.86 -20.10
C GLY A 245 6.28 -10.45 -20.68
N SER A 246 5.00 -10.03 -20.76
CA SER A 246 4.60 -8.67 -21.15
C SER A 246 4.82 -7.60 -20.07
N SER A 247 5.01 -7.99 -18.80
CA SER A 247 5.29 -7.03 -17.73
C SER A 247 6.75 -6.53 -17.72
N ARG A 248 7.66 -7.23 -18.36
CA ARG A 248 9.04 -6.76 -18.54
C ARG A 248 9.19 -5.61 -19.54
N GLN A 249 8.22 -5.43 -20.44
CA GLN A 249 8.28 -4.39 -21.49
C GLN A 249 7.45 -3.15 -21.19
N ARG A 250 6.68 -3.10 -20.09
CA ARG A 250 5.85 -1.94 -19.74
C ARG A 250 6.58 -0.88 -18.90
N GLY A 251 7.86 -0.69 -19.15
CA GLY A 251 8.57 0.50 -18.64
C GLY A 251 8.28 1.78 -19.44
N LEU A 252 7.60 1.67 -20.58
CA LEU A 252 7.29 2.80 -21.46
C LEU A 252 5.78 2.82 -21.72
N ASP A 253 5.18 4.00 -21.55
CA ASP A 253 3.83 4.30 -21.97
C ASP A 253 3.66 3.90 -23.45
N PRO A 254 2.58 3.22 -23.87
CA PRO A 254 2.33 2.87 -25.27
C PRO A 254 2.46 4.06 -26.25
N LEU A 255 2.19 5.28 -25.78
CA LEU A 255 2.43 6.53 -26.52
C LEU A 255 3.91 6.77 -26.76
N ILE A 256 4.77 6.50 -25.79
CA ILE A 256 6.23 6.68 -25.92
C ILE A 256 6.81 5.60 -26.83
N ASP A 257 6.32 4.37 -26.74
CA ASP A 257 6.77 3.25 -27.60
C ASP A 257 6.41 3.50 -29.09
N SER A 258 5.29 4.18 -29.38
CA SER A 258 4.90 4.56 -30.73
C SER A 258 5.74 5.68 -31.32
N VAL A 259 6.33 6.54 -30.48
CA VAL A 259 7.17 7.68 -30.91
C VAL A 259 8.64 7.27 -31.04
N THR A 260 9.09 6.28 -30.26
CA THR A 260 10.50 5.85 -30.25
C THR A 260 10.84 4.74 -31.23
N LYS A 261 9.86 4.04 -31.82
CA LYS A 261 10.12 3.09 -32.91
C LYS A 261 10.49 3.84 -34.18
N PRO A 262 11.70 3.63 -34.73
CA PRO A 262 12.08 4.23 -36.01
C PRO A 262 11.04 3.80 -37.07
N ARG A 263 10.45 4.78 -37.72
CA ARG A 263 9.56 4.57 -38.86
C ARG A 263 10.35 3.78 -39.92
N LYS A 264 9.92 2.57 -40.24
CA LYS A 264 10.50 1.85 -41.38
C LYS A 264 10.21 2.72 -42.60
N GLU A 265 11.26 3.26 -43.21
CA GLU A 265 11.16 3.84 -44.53
C GLU A 265 10.66 2.73 -45.47
N THR A 266 9.45 2.85 -45.92
CA THR A 266 8.94 2.09 -47.03
C THR A 266 9.50 2.77 -48.27
N ASP A 267 10.41 2.10 -48.94
CA ASP A 267 10.92 2.45 -50.26
C ASP A 267 9.78 2.76 -51.20
N TYR A 268 9.84 3.94 -51.83
CA TYR A 268 9.08 4.31 -53.02
C TYR A 268 9.78 3.76 -54.26
#